data_02788c73aa90eef86ef84a648f22564f
#
_entry.id   02788c73aa90eef86ef84a648f22564f
#
_cell.length_a   1.000
_cell.length_b   1.000
_cell.length_c   1.000
_cell.angle_alpha   90.00
_cell.angle_beta   90.00
_cell.angle_gamma   90.00
#
_symmetry.space_group_name_H-M   'P 1'
#
loop_
_entity.id
_entity.type
_entity.pdbx_description
1 polymer ?
#
loop_
_entity_poly.entity_id
_entity_poly.type
_entity_poly.pdbx_seq_one_letter_code
_entity_poly.pdbx_strand_id
1 'polypeptide(L)'
;MAITLISHPNCYRHLAGDDHPEQPARLSAINDQLIRSGMEFIVQQRDATPASKEDIYRAHSNLYVDEIYAKAPASGYIWLDPDTQMMQHSLDAALHAAGAGINAVDLVLEQANQQAFCSVRPPGHHATRDQAMGFCIFNNIAIAALHAIEQHSLERVAIVDFDVHHGNGTEDIFAGDERILFCSSFQFPLYPNTGDVTQADNIENLPLPALCKPAVWREQILAHWLPRLQAFKPQLILVSAGFDGHREDDMAQFLLTEDDYQWIAQQLKQLADKHCQGRIVAMLEGGYALSALGRSVVAFLKGLM
;
A
#
# COMPACT_ATOMS: atom_id res chain seq x y z
N MET A 1 16.53 10.56 -12.36
CA MET A 1 15.45 9.63 -11.96
C MET A 1 14.29 10.50 -11.53
N ALA A 2 13.08 10.24 -12.01
CA ALA A 2 11.92 11.02 -11.62
C ALA A 2 10.97 10.08 -10.85
N ILE A 3 10.57 10.50 -9.64
CA ILE A 3 9.49 9.83 -8.91
C ILE A 3 8.19 10.55 -9.28
N THR A 4 7.17 9.78 -9.66
CA THR A 4 5.85 10.35 -9.90
C THR A 4 4.97 10.16 -8.67
N LEU A 5 4.42 11.25 -8.15
CA LEU A 5 3.39 11.25 -7.11
C LEU A 5 2.01 11.23 -7.78
N ILE A 6 1.25 10.18 -7.54
CA ILE A 6 -0.11 10.05 -8.09
C ILE A 6 -1.12 10.22 -6.97
N SER A 7 -2.10 11.11 -7.15
CA SER A 7 -3.16 11.38 -6.19
C SER A 7 -4.42 11.85 -6.91
N HIS A 8 -5.50 12.10 -6.18
CA HIS A 8 -6.70 12.72 -6.74
C HIS A 8 -7.48 13.49 -5.66
N PRO A 9 -8.11 14.64 -5.98
CA PRO A 9 -8.93 15.41 -5.02
C PRO A 9 -10.06 14.60 -4.36
N ASN A 10 -10.62 13.60 -5.05
CA ASN A 10 -11.65 12.72 -4.47
C ASN A 10 -11.15 11.93 -3.25
N CYS A 11 -9.84 11.62 -3.17
CA CYS A 11 -9.26 10.96 -2.00
C CYS A 11 -9.37 11.80 -0.71
N TYR A 12 -9.47 13.13 -0.81
CA TYR A 12 -9.72 14.02 0.31
C TYR A 12 -11.19 14.05 0.75
N ARG A 13 -12.11 13.59 -0.10
CA ARG A 13 -13.56 13.65 0.17
C ARG A 13 -14.08 12.43 0.93
N HIS A 14 -13.27 11.37 1.04
CA HIS A 14 -13.58 10.22 1.87
C HIS A 14 -13.43 10.60 3.35
N LEU A 15 -14.50 10.42 4.14
CA LEU A 15 -14.49 10.59 5.58
C LEU A 15 -14.91 9.26 6.22
N ALA A 16 -14.06 8.75 7.09
CA ALA A 16 -14.30 7.48 7.79
C ALA A 16 -15.07 7.68 9.13
N GLY A 17 -15.41 8.91 9.48
CA GLY A 17 -16.12 9.29 10.71
C GLY A 17 -15.48 10.51 11.38
N ASP A 18 -16.17 11.08 12.37
CA ASP A 18 -15.63 12.15 13.19
C ASP A 18 -14.50 11.57 14.07
N ASP A 19 -13.40 12.31 14.18
CA ASP A 19 -12.20 11.92 14.96
C ASP A 19 -11.56 10.58 14.52
N HIS A 20 -11.87 10.09 13.32
CA HIS A 20 -11.29 8.85 12.80
C HIS A 20 -9.82 9.05 12.42
N PRO A 21 -8.91 8.10 12.78
CA PRO A 21 -7.49 8.23 12.46
C PRO A 21 -7.23 8.25 10.94
N GLU A 22 -7.98 7.46 10.16
CA GLU A 22 -7.95 7.48 8.70
C GLU A 22 -8.76 8.68 8.20
N GLN A 23 -8.08 9.81 7.94
CA GLN A 23 -8.68 11.11 7.66
C GLN A 23 -7.96 11.88 6.54
N PRO A 24 -8.62 12.84 5.89
CA PRO A 24 -8.03 13.63 4.79
C PRO A 24 -6.73 14.37 5.19
N ALA A 25 -6.58 14.75 6.46
CA ALA A 25 -5.37 15.40 6.96
C ALA A 25 -4.10 14.57 6.75
N ARG A 26 -4.20 13.26 6.57
CA ARG A 26 -3.06 12.39 6.23
C ARG A 26 -2.41 12.80 4.90
N LEU A 27 -3.20 13.05 3.86
CA LEU A 27 -2.68 13.51 2.56
C LEU A 27 -2.15 14.95 2.65
N SER A 28 -2.80 15.82 3.43
CA SER A 28 -2.31 17.18 3.67
C SER A 28 -0.95 17.17 4.36
N ALA A 29 -0.76 16.32 5.36
CA ALA A 29 0.52 16.18 6.07
C ALA A 29 1.67 15.72 5.15
N ILE A 30 1.38 14.81 4.21
CA ILE A 30 2.34 14.40 3.18
C ILE A 30 2.69 15.59 2.28
N ASN A 31 1.70 16.29 1.74
CA ASN A 31 1.92 17.45 0.85
C ASN A 31 2.69 18.57 1.56
N ASP A 32 2.33 18.92 2.80
CA ASP A 32 3.03 19.91 3.59
C ASP A 32 4.51 19.54 3.78
N GLN A 33 4.80 18.27 4.01
CA GLN A 33 6.17 17.84 4.18
C GLN A 33 6.96 17.77 2.86
N LEU A 34 6.32 17.44 1.74
CA LEU A 34 6.95 17.57 0.41
C LEU A 34 7.36 19.01 0.15
N ILE A 35 6.50 19.99 0.44
CA ILE A 35 6.80 21.43 0.33
C ILE A 35 7.97 21.80 1.26
N ARG A 36 7.88 21.49 2.54
CA ARG A 36 8.90 21.83 3.54
C ARG A 36 10.29 21.26 3.24
N SER A 37 10.33 20.08 2.62
CA SER A 37 11.58 19.39 2.28
C SER A 37 12.13 19.77 0.89
N GLY A 38 11.41 20.55 0.11
CA GLY A 38 11.74 20.87 -1.28
C GLY A 38 11.53 19.70 -2.26
N MET A 39 10.96 18.58 -1.79
CA MET A 39 10.69 17.43 -2.64
C MET A 39 9.63 17.74 -3.71
N GLU A 40 8.78 18.73 -3.48
CA GLU A 40 7.78 19.18 -4.49
C GLU A 40 8.40 19.57 -5.84
N PHE A 41 9.66 20.05 -5.83
CA PHE A 41 10.38 20.40 -7.05
C PHE A 41 11.04 19.20 -7.75
N ILE A 42 11.05 18.04 -7.10
CA ILE A 42 11.73 16.85 -7.56
C ILE A 42 10.72 15.81 -8.07
N VAL A 43 9.58 15.66 -7.37
CA VAL A 43 8.52 14.72 -7.75
C VAL A 43 7.64 15.32 -8.85
N GLN A 44 7.23 14.46 -9.79
CA GLN A 44 6.23 14.83 -10.79
C GLN A 44 4.84 14.48 -10.25
N GLN A 45 3.93 15.44 -10.19
CA GLN A 45 2.56 15.19 -9.75
C GLN A 45 1.67 14.80 -10.93
N ARG A 46 0.80 13.80 -10.73
CA ARG A 46 -0.21 13.37 -11.68
C ARG A 46 -1.53 13.06 -10.96
N ASP A 47 -2.64 13.38 -11.62
CA ASP A 47 -3.96 12.97 -11.16
C ASP A 47 -4.25 11.52 -11.54
N ALA A 48 -4.84 10.77 -10.61
CA ALA A 48 -5.31 9.41 -10.86
C ALA A 48 -6.59 9.44 -11.70
N THR A 49 -6.74 8.50 -12.62
CA THR A 49 -8.04 8.18 -13.23
C THR A 49 -8.75 7.13 -12.38
N PRO A 50 -10.10 7.13 -12.29
CA PRO A 50 -10.79 6.10 -11.52
C PRO A 50 -10.65 4.73 -12.19
N ALA A 51 -10.47 3.69 -11.39
CA ALA A 51 -10.54 2.31 -11.87
C ALA A 51 -11.94 1.99 -12.39
N SER A 52 -12.02 1.21 -13.46
CA SER A 52 -13.29 0.66 -13.93
C SER A 52 -13.77 -0.47 -13.02
N LYS A 53 -15.03 -0.85 -13.14
CA LYS A 53 -15.59 -1.97 -12.39
C LYS A 53 -14.92 -3.29 -12.77
N GLU A 54 -14.54 -3.44 -14.01
CA GLU A 54 -13.81 -4.57 -14.56
C GLU A 54 -12.41 -4.68 -13.96
N ASP A 55 -11.74 -3.56 -13.70
CA ASP A 55 -10.45 -3.54 -13.02
C ASP A 55 -10.57 -4.06 -11.58
N ILE A 56 -11.63 -3.66 -10.87
CA ILE A 56 -11.89 -4.11 -9.50
C ILE A 56 -12.21 -5.61 -9.45
N TYR A 57 -12.96 -6.13 -10.42
CA TYR A 57 -13.30 -7.56 -10.50
C TYR A 57 -12.09 -8.48 -10.64
N ARG A 58 -10.93 -7.98 -11.05
CA ARG A 58 -9.71 -8.80 -11.08
C ARG A 58 -9.33 -9.31 -9.69
N ALA A 59 -9.41 -8.46 -8.69
CA ALA A 59 -9.00 -8.78 -7.32
C ALA A 59 -10.14 -9.24 -6.43
N HIS A 60 -11.37 -8.79 -6.71
CA HIS A 60 -12.54 -9.02 -5.87
C HIS A 60 -13.61 -9.79 -6.61
N SER A 61 -14.45 -10.54 -5.88
CA SER A 61 -15.59 -11.21 -6.49
C SER A 61 -16.60 -10.18 -7.02
N ASN A 62 -17.24 -10.54 -8.13
CA ASN A 62 -18.25 -9.69 -8.74
C ASN A 62 -19.40 -9.37 -7.76
N LEU A 63 -19.78 -10.36 -6.93
CA LEU A 63 -20.83 -10.18 -5.93
C LEU A 63 -20.47 -9.09 -4.93
N TYR A 64 -19.26 -9.12 -4.39
CA TYR A 64 -18.78 -8.11 -3.44
C TYR A 64 -18.74 -6.71 -4.06
N VAL A 65 -18.17 -6.60 -5.26
CA VAL A 65 -18.06 -5.31 -5.96
C VAL A 65 -19.45 -4.74 -6.25
N ASP A 66 -20.37 -5.57 -6.78
CA ASP A 66 -21.75 -5.16 -7.05
C ASP A 66 -22.47 -4.70 -5.79
N GLU A 67 -22.23 -5.37 -4.67
CA GLU A 67 -22.77 -4.99 -3.35
C GLU A 67 -22.24 -3.62 -2.90
N ILE A 68 -20.94 -3.37 -3.01
CA ILE A 68 -20.34 -2.05 -2.67
C ILE A 68 -20.97 -0.93 -3.50
N TYR A 69 -21.12 -1.14 -4.81
CA TYR A 69 -21.77 -0.15 -5.68
C TYR A 69 -23.24 0.07 -5.30
N ALA A 70 -23.97 -0.99 -4.99
CA ALA A 70 -25.39 -0.90 -4.60
C ALA A 70 -25.59 -0.24 -3.22
N LYS A 71 -24.64 -0.43 -2.31
CA LYS A 71 -24.66 0.14 -0.96
C LYS A 71 -24.13 1.57 -0.89
N ALA A 72 -23.49 2.10 -1.93
CA ALA A 72 -22.89 3.43 -1.91
C ALA A 72 -23.95 4.49 -1.54
N PRO A 73 -23.81 5.18 -0.38
CA PRO A 73 -24.85 6.04 0.12
C PRO A 73 -24.90 7.36 -0.65
N ALA A 74 -26.11 7.82 -1.00
CA ALA A 74 -26.31 9.15 -1.60
C ALA A 74 -26.14 10.27 -0.56
N SER A 75 -26.29 9.95 0.74
CA SER A 75 -26.08 10.86 1.88
C SER A 75 -25.86 10.04 3.16
N GLY A 76 -25.20 10.63 4.15
CA GLY A 76 -24.88 9.94 5.40
C GLY A 76 -23.79 8.89 5.19
N TYR A 77 -23.82 7.83 5.99
CA TYR A 77 -22.83 6.75 5.96
C TYR A 77 -23.47 5.39 6.23
N ILE A 78 -22.78 4.35 5.84
CA ILE A 78 -23.05 2.95 6.18
C ILE A 78 -21.79 2.31 6.75
N TRP A 79 -21.95 1.27 7.55
CA TRP A 79 -20.87 0.41 7.97
C TRP A 79 -20.76 -0.78 7.02
N LEU A 80 -19.56 -1.01 6.49
CA LEU A 80 -19.26 -2.20 5.68
C LEU A 80 -18.79 -3.34 6.59
N ASP A 81 -18.10 -2.98 7.67
CA ASP A 81 -17.63 -3.85 8.73
C ASP A 81 -17.52 -3.03 10.04
N PRO A 82 -17.16 -3.60 11.20
CA PRO A 82 -17.14 -2.86 12.47
C PRO A 82 -16.23 -1.62 12.51
N ASP A 83 -15.23 -1.51 11.64
CA ASP A 83 -14.27 -0.40 11.59
C ASP A 83 -14.18 0.32 10.25
N THR A 84 -14.95 -0.10 9.24
CA THR A 84 -14.90 0.45 7.89
C THR A 84 -16.19 1.12 7.49
N GLN A 85 -16.20 2.45 7.46
CA GLN A 85 -17.34 3.26 7.03
C GLN A 85 -17.26 3.64 5.56
N MET A 86 -18.41 3.69 4.93
CA MET A 86 -18.57 4.22 3.59
C MET A 86 -19.60 5.37 3.63
N MET A 87 -19.20 6.53 3.06
CA MET A 87 -20.05 7.72 2.94
C MET A 87 -20.23 8.11 1.48
N GLN A 88 -20.99 9.16 1.20
CA GLN A 88 -21.36 9.60 -0.16
C GLN A 88 -20.20 9.66 -1.19
N HIS A 89 -18.97 9.99 -0.76
CA HIS A 89 -17.82 10.15 -1.65
C HIS A 89 -16.80 9.02 -1.55
N SER A 90 -17.07 8.01 -0.72
CA SER A 90 -16.11 6.93 -0.46
C SER A 90 -15.90 6.04 -1.67
N LEU A 91 -16.95 5.73 -2.43
CA LEU A 91 -16.83 4.94 -3.65
C LEU A 91 -15.93 5.66 -4.68
N ASP A 92 -16.18 6.94 -4.94
CA ASP A 92 -15.37 7.73 -5.86
C ASP A 92 -13.90 7.77 -5.41
N ALA A 93 -13.65 7.94 -4.10
CA ALA A 93 -12.31 7.94 -3.55
C ALA A 93 -11.62 6.56 -3.72
N ALA A 94 -12.32 5.47 -3.40
CA ALA A 94 -11.81 4.10 -3.53
C ALA A 94 -11.48 3.76 -4.99
N LEU A 95 -12.31 4.19 -5.94
CA LEU A 95 -12.04 3.99 -7.37
C LEU A 95 -10.80 4.77 -7.83
N HIS A 96 -10.58 6.00 -7.33
CA HIS A 96 -9.37 6.75 -7.65
C HIS A 96 -8.13 6.19 -6.94
N ALA A 97 -8.28 5.65 -5.72
CA ALA A 97 -7.18 4.98 -5.03
C ALA A 97 -6.72 3.73 -5.79
N ALA A 98 -7.64 2.88 -6.22
CA ALA A 98 -7.34 1.71 -7.05
C ALA A 98 -6.78 2.13 -8.42
N GLY A 99 -7.40 3.11 -9.06
CA GLY A 99 -6.97 3.64 -10.36
C GLY A 99 -5.58 4.28 -10.32
N ALA A 100 -5.17 4.87 -9.19
CA ALA A 100 -3.82 5.38 -9.02
C ALA A 100 -2.77 4.25 -9.13
N GLY A 101 -3.04 3.07 -8.55
CA GLY A 101 -2.20 1.88 -8.68
C GLY A 101 -2.07 1.42 -10.13
N ILE A 102 -3.18 1.38 -10.87
CA ILE A 102 -3.21 1.04 -12.30
C ILE A 102 -2.36 2.05 -13.10
N ASN A 103 -2.60 3.35 -12.93
CA ASN A 103 -1.85 4.40 -13.62
C ASN A 103 -0.35 4.36 -13.27
N ALA A 104 -0.01 4.01 -12.02
CA ALA A 104 1.37 3.87 -11.60
C ALA A 104 2.06 2.68 -12.28
N VAL A 105 1.38 1.54 -12.42
CA VAL A 105 1.87 0.37 -13.13
C VAL A 105 2.13 0.71 -14.60
N ASP A 106 1.16 1.29 -15.29
CA ASP A 106 1.31 1.71 -16.68
C ASP A 106 2.53 2.62 -16.86
N LEU A 107 2.65 3.63 -16.00
CA LEU A 107 3.75 4.59 -16.04
C LEU A 107 5.12 3.93 -15.88
N VAL A 108 5.30 3.07 -14.88
CA VAL A 108 6.62 2.48 -14.59
C VAL A 108 7.01 1.40 -15.59
N LEU A 109 6.04 0.82 -16.29
CA LEU A 109 6.28 -0.17 -17.35
C LEU A 109 6.59 0.47 -18.70
N GLU A 110 6.15 1.72 -18.95
CA GLU A 110 6.51 2.45 -20.18
C GLU A 110 8.02 2.73 -20.30
N GLN A 111 8.70 2.98 -19.16
CA GLN A 111 10.12 3.36 -19.17
C GLN A 111 10.88 2.69 -18.00
N ALA A 112 12.18 2.45 -18.23
CA ALA A 112 13.08 1.96 -17.19
C ALA A 112 13.40 3.06 -16.14
N ASN A 113 13.76 2.65 -14.92
CA ASN A 113 14.13 3.54 -13.81
C ASN A 113 13.04 4.55 -13.41
N GLN A 114 11.80 4.15 -13.53
CA GLN A 114 10.64 4.91 -13.07
C GLN A 114 10.16 4.36 -11.72
N GLN A 115 9.84 5.27 -10.80
CA GLN A 115 9.17 4.95 -9.54
C GLN A 115 7.91 5.81 -9.42
N ALA A 116 6.87 5.23 -8.83
CA ALA A 116 5.64 5.95 -8.52
C ALA A 116 5.25 5.76 -7.07
N PHE A 117 4.70 6.79 -6.45
CA PHE A 117 4.08 6.76 -5.14
C PHE A 117 2.64 7.24 -5.26
N CYS A 118 1.69 6.39 -4.92
CA CYS A 118 0.27 6.70 -4.89
C CYS A 118 -0.12 7.26 -3.52
N SER A 119 -0.23 8.59 -3.42
CA SER A 119 -0.69 9.28 -2.21
C SER A 119 -2.22 9.34 -2.22
N VAL A 120 -2.85 8.25 -1.83
CA VAL A 120 -4.29 8.01 -1.99
C VAL A 120 -4.95 7.54 -0.70
N ARG A 121 -6.25 7.65 -0.63
CA ARG A 121 -7.16 7.15 0.40
C ARG A 121 -8.49 6.74 -0.27
N PRO A 122 -9.19 5.73 0.29
CA PRO A 122 -8.87 4.86 1.42
C PRO A 122 -7.69 3.93 1.13
N PRO A 123 -7.07 3.31 2.19
CA PRO A 123 -6.08 2.24 2.05
C PRO A 123 -6.70 0.97 1.46
N GLY A 124 -5.88 -0.07 1.23
CA GLY A 124 -6.38 -1.24 0.50
C GLY A 124 -6.00 -2.61 1.03
N HIS A 125 -4.87 -2.78 1.71
CA HIS A 125 -4.24 -4.09 1.95
C HIS A 125 -5.04 -5.05 2.84
N HIS A 126 -6.02 -4.55 3.61
CA HIS A 126 -6.90 -5.40 4.42
C HIS A 126 -8.12 -5.93 3.66
N ALA A 127 -8.58 -5.26 2.59
CA ALA A 127 -9.75 -5.71 1.83
C ALA A 127 -9.46 -7.07 1.19
N THR A 128 -10.23 -8.09 1.61
CA THR A 128 -10.13 -9.46 1.09
C THR A 128 -10.86 -9.58 -0.25
N ARG A 129 -10.83 -10.75 -0.85
CA ARG A 129 -11.55 -11.01 -2.10
C ARG A 129 -13.04 -10.66 -2.02
N ASP A 130 -13.66 -10.83 -0.84
CA ASP A 130 -15.10 -10.75 -0.65
C ASP A 130 -15.54 -9.79 0.46
N GLN A 131 -14.63 -9.04 1.10
CA GLN A 131 -14.96 -8.23 2.26
C GLN A 131 -14.12 -6.97 2.39
N ALA A 132 -14.77 -5.83 2.70
CA ALA A 132 -14.14 -4.63 3.22
C ALA A 132 -13.81 -4.82 4.70
N MET A 133 -12.64 -4.36 5.14
CA MET A 133 -12.24 -4.34 6.55
C MET A 133 -10.99 -3.47 6.74
N GLY A 134 -10.69 -3.07 8.00
CA GLY A 134 -9.47 -2.33 8.32
C GLY A 134 -9.36 -1.02 7.55
N PHE A 135 -10.45 -0.27 7.45
CA PHE A 135 -10.56 0.99 6.70
C PHE A 135 -10.48 0.83 5.17
N CYS A 136 -10.28 -0.39 4.66
CA CYS A 136 -10.08 -0.71 3.25
C CYS A 136 -11.39 -1.13 2.58
N ILE A 137 -11.70 -0.50 1.43
CA ILE A 137 -12.88 -0.86 0.62
C ILE A 137 -12.47 -1.81 -0.51
N PHE A 138 -11.47 -1.45 -1.31
CA PHE A 138 -10.90 -2.31 -2.34
C PHE A 138 -9.41 -2.51 -2.08
N ASN A 139 -8.88 -3.65 -2.46
CA ASN A 139 -7.46 -3.95 -2.33
C ASN A 139 -6.68 -3.30 -3.48
N ASN A 140 -6.26 -2.06 -3.27
CA ASN A 140 -5.63 -1.22 -4.28
C ASN A 140 -4.36 -1.86 -4.87
N ILE A 141 -3.52 -2.46 -4.00
CA ILE A 141 -2.26 -3.07 -4.43
C ILE A 141 -2.50 -4.37 -5.19
N ALA A 142 -3.52 -5.16 -4.81
CA ALA A 142 -3.86 -6.38 -5.52
C ALA A 142 -4.43 -6.09 -6.91
N ILE A 143 -5.26 -5.06 -7.04
CA ILE A 143 -5.78 -4.59 -8.34
C ILE A 143 -4.61 -4.17 -9.24
N ALA A 144 -3.65 -3.41 -8.72
CA ALA A 144 -2.46 -3.00 -9.45
C ALA A 144 -1.59 -4.20 -9.88
N ALA A 145 -1.43 -5.21 -8.99
CA ALA A 145 -0.67 -6.42 -9.30
C ALA A 145 -1.32 -7.24 -10.41
N LEU A 146 -2.63 -7.45 -10.35
CA LEU A 146 -3.36 -8.19 -11.37
C LEU A 146 -3.41 -7.43 -12.70
N HIS A 147 -3.50 -6.09 -12.66
CA HIS A 147 -3.36 -5.27 -13.86
C HIS A 147 -2.00 -5.47 -14.52
N ALA A 148 -0.91 -5.47 -13.76
CA ALA A 148 0.44 -5.72 -14.28
C ALA A 148 0.56 -7.12 -14.93
N ILE A 149 -0.05 -8.13 -14.32
CA ILE A 149 -0.03 -9.50 -14.83
C ILE A 149 -0.89 -9.64 -16.09
N GLU A 150 -2.13 -9.15 -16.06
CA GLU A 150 -3.11 -9.42 -17.10
C GLU A 150 -3.00 -8.47 -18.30
N GLN A 151 -2.67 -7.20 -18.09
CA GLN A 151 -2.59 -6.22 -19.16
C GLN A 151 -1.17 -6.06 -19.72
N HIS A 152 -0.15 -6.29 -18.89
CA HIS A 152 1.25 -6.17 -19.30
C HIS A 152 1.96 -7.53 -19.40
N SER A 153 1.26 -8.63 -19.18
CA SER A 153 1.79 -10.00 -19.29
C SER A 153 3.03 -10.26 -18.42
N LEU A 154 3.07 -9.64 -17.23
CA LEU A 154 4.11 -9.95 -16.28
C LEU A 154 3.87 -11.32 -15.64
N GLU A 155 4.94 -12.09 -15.47
CA GLU A 155 4.90 -13.43 -14.90
C GLU A 155 5.26 -13.47 -13.42
N ARG A 156 5.98 -12.44 -12.93
CA ARG A 156 6.48 -12.36 -11.55
C ARG A 156 6.40 -10.94 -11.03
N VAL A 157 5.48 -10.71 -10.10
CA VAL A 157 5.32 -9.44 -9.39
C VAL A 157 5.54 -9.68 -7.89
N ALA A 158 6.43 -8.92 -7.28
CA ALA A 158 6.61 -8.96 -5.83
C ALA A 158 5.76 -7.86 -5.19
N ILE A 159 5.06 -8.21 -4.10
CA ILE A 159 4.37 -7.27 -3.23
C ILE A 159 5.07 -7.29 -1.89
N VAL A 160 5.53 -6.12 -1.43
CA VAL A 160 6.17 -5.93 -0.13
C VAL A 160 5.30 -5.02 0.71
N ASP A 161 4.91 -5.49 1.88
CA ASP A 161 4.01 -4.80 2.80
C ASP A 161 4.73 -4.56 4.13
N PHE A 162 5.03 -3.30 4.43
CA PHE A 162 5.64 -2.90 5.70
C PHE A 162 4.71 -2.08 6.60
N ASP A 163 3.42 -2.02 6.28
CA ASP A 163 2.41 -1.57 7.25
C ASP A 163 2.56 -2.38 8.54
N VAL A 164 2.29 -1.76 9.68
CA VAL A 164 2.46 -2.43 10.98
C VAL A 164 1.37 -3.48 11.23
N HIS A 165 0.28 -3.44 10.46
CA HIS A 165 -0.78 -4.45 10.43
C HIS A 165 -0.53 -5.47 9.33
N HIS A 166 -0.93 -6.71 9.56
CA HIS A 166 -0.84 -7.76 8.54
C HIS A 166 -1.73 -7.44 7.34
N GLY A 167 -1.17 -7.47 6.13
CA GLY A 167 -1.90 -7.30 4.87
C GLY A 167 -2.74 -8.53 4.49
N ASN A 168 -3.66 -8.90 5.38
CA ASN A 168 -4.46 -10.13 5.29
C ASN A 168 -5.30 -10.22 4.02
N GLY A 169 -5.77 -9.09 3.50
CA GLY A 169 -6.53 -9.06 2.25
C GLY A 169 -5.65 -9.38 1.05
N THR A 170 -4.44 -8.86 1.03
CA THR A 170 -3.47 -9.18 -0.02
C THR A 170 -3.06 -10.66 0.03
N GLU A 171 -2.83 -11.22 1.24
CA GLU A 171 -2.57 -12.64 1.41
C GLU A 171 -3.76 -13.49 0.94
N ASP A 172 -5.00 -13.14 1.33
CA ASP A 172 -6.23 -13.85 0.93
C ASP A 172 -6.39 -13.94 -0.60
N ILE A 173 -6.09 -12.84 -1.30
CA ILE A 173 -6.24 -12.76 -2.76
C ILE A 173 -5.17 -13.61 -3.47
N PHE A 174 -3.95 -13.66 -2.94
CA PHE A 174 -2.79 -14.21 -3.66
C PHE A 174 -2.23 -15.52 -3.09
N ALA A 175 -2.73 -16.05 -1.98
CA ALA A 175 -2.24 -17.31 -1.45
C ALA A 175 -2.35 -18.43 -2.49
N GLY A 176 -1.20 -19.01 -2.89
CA GLY A 176 -1.10 -20.04 -3.90
C GLY A 176 -0.96 -19.54 -5.35
N ASP A 177 -0.94 -18.24 -5.63
CA ASP A 177 -0.64 -17.71 -6.95
C ASP A 177 0.88 -17.54 -7.13
N GLU A 178 1.52 -18.47 -7.82
CA GLU A 178 2.97 -18.51 -8.04
C GLU A 178 3.52 -17.30 -8.82
N ARG A 179 2.67 -16.50 -9.47
CA ARG A 179 3.06 -15.27 -10.17
C ARG A 179 3.35 -14.12 -9.20
N ILE A 180 2.89 -14.25 -7.95
CA ILE A 180 3.04 -13.26 -6.88
C ILE A 180 3.94 -13.82 -5.78
N LEU A 181 4.91 -13.03 -5.33
CA LEU A 181 5.56 -13.22 -4.05
C LEU A 181 5.09 -12.10 -3.12
N PHE A 182 4.41 -12.44 -2.04
CA PHE A 182 3.96 -11.50 -1.02
C PHE A 182 4.84 -11.60 0.24
N CYS A 183 5.39 -10.46 0.67
CA CYS A 183 6.21 -10.34 1.87
C CYS A 183 5.56 -9.30 2.79
N SER A 184 5.16 -9.67 4.00
CA SER A 184 4.51 -8.78 4.97
C SER A 184 5.22 -8.81 6.32
N SER A 185 5.56 -7.64 6.89
CA SER A 185 6.11 -7.51 8.24
C SER A 185 5.16 -6.71 9.13
N PHE A 186 4.75 -7.27 10.24
CA PHE A 186 3.69 -6.69 11.05
C PHE A 186 3.88 -7.00 12.55
N GLN A 187 3.22 -6.22 13.39
CA GLN A 187 3.14 -6.52 14.82
C GLN A 187 2.18 -7.68 15.06
N PHE A 188 2.62 -8.67 15.86
CA PHE A 188 1.75 -9.76 16.31
C PHE A 188 1.98 -10.04 17.80
N PRO A 189 0.90 -10.19 18.60
CA PRO A 189 -0.51 -10.02 18.24
C PRO A 189 -0.91 -8.56 18.05
N LEU A 190 -1.65 -8.27 17.00
CA LEU A 190 -2.32 -7.00 16.68
C LEU A 190 -3.41 -7.27 15.64
N TYR A 191 -4.33 -6.31 15.42
CA TYR A 191 -5.29 -6.39 14.31
C TYR A 191 -4.59 -6.74 12.99
N PRO A 192 -5.13 -7.59 12.14
CA PRO A 192 -6.39 -8.35 12.26
C PRO A 192 -6.24 -9.68 13.01
N ASN A 193 -5.12 -9.94 13.71
CA ASN A 193 -4.79 -11.17 14.43
C ASN A 193 -4.66 -12.40 13.51
N THR A 194 -4.07 -12.20 12.35
CA THR A 194 -3.76 -13.21 11.33
C THR A 194 -2.30 -13.12 10.89
N GLY A 195 -1.83 -14.05 10.08
CA GLY A 195 -0.50 -14.05 9.47
C GLY A 195 0.61 -14.66 10.31
N ASP A 196 0.33 -15.12 11.52
CA ASP A 196 1.27 -15.86 12.37
C ASP A 196 1.60 -17.26 11.82
N VAL A 197 0.72 -17.78 10.96
CA VAL A 197 0.92 -19.02 10.22
C VAL A 197 0.84 -18.70 8.73
N THR A 198 1.92 -18.93 8.00
CA THR A 198 1.99 -18.75 6.55
C THR A 198 1.05 -19.70 5.82
N GLN A 199 0.21 -19.18 4.91
CA GLN A 199 -0.83 -19.94 4.25
C GLN A 199 -0.37 -20.66 2.97
N ALA A 200 0.70 -20.20 2.32
CA ALA A 200 1.19 -20.73 1.05
C ALA A 200 2.67 -20.43 0.83
N ASP A 201 3.32 -21.18 -0.05
CA ASP A 201 4.75 -21.05 -0.35
C ASP A 201 5.16 -19.70 -0.95
N ASN A 202 4.23 -18.99 -1.57
CA ASN A 202 4.45 -17.67 -2.15
C ASN A 202 4.24 -16.51 -1.14
N ILE A 203 4.01 -16.82 0.12
CA ILE A 203 3.81 -15.87 1.21
C ILE A 203 5.02 -15.91 2.15
N GLU A 204 5.52 -14.76 2.57
CA GLU A 204 6.60 -14.61 3.55
C GLU A 204 6.18 -13.60 4.62
N ASN A 205 5.52 -14.11 5.65
CA ASN A 205 5.07 -13.33 6.80
C ASN A 205 6.17 -13.22 7.86
N LEU A 206 6.35 -12.01 8.41
CA LEU A 206 7.24 -11.71 9.52
C LEU A 206 6.43 -11.16 10.71
N PRO A 207 5.79 -12.02 11.51
CA PRO A 207 5.14 -11.59 12.74
C PRO A 207 6.21 -11.17 13.77
N LEU A 208 6.19 -9.92 14.20
CA LEU A 208 7.17 -9.33 15.11
C LEU A 208 6.48 -8.82 16.37
N PRO A 209 7.13 -8.95 17.56
CA PRO A 209 6.51 -8.55 18.81
C PRO A 209 6.36 -7.02 18.92
N ALA A 210 5.43 -6.58 19.77
CA ALA A 210 5.37 -5.20 20.22
C ALA A 210 6.73 -4.70 20.70
N LEU A 211 6.97 -3.40 20.57
CA LEU A 211 8.26 -2.74 20.87
C LEU A 211 9.42 -3.23 20.00
N CYS A 212 9.11 -3.77 18.82
CA CYS A 212 10.12 -4.16 17.85
C CYS A 212 11.04 -2.98 17.50
N LYS A 213 12.34 -3.17 17.73
CA LYS A 213 13.35 -2.15 17.47
C LYS A 213 13.79 -2.17 16.00
N PRO A 214 14.24 -1.02 15.45
CA PRO A 214 14.73 -0.91 14.09
C PRO A 214 15.74 -1.99 13.70
N ALA A 215 16.72 -2.27 14.56
CA ALA A 215 17.75 -3.28 14.27
C ALA A 215 17.17 -4.67 14.07
N VAL A 216 16.18 -5.06 14.89
CA VAL A 216 15.51 -6.37 14.78
C VAL A 216 14.68 -6.43 13.50
N TRP A 217 13.88 -5.39 13.23
CA TRP A 217 13.07 -5.32 12.01
C TRP A 217 13.92 -5.44 10.74
N ARG A 218 15.02 -4.67 10.65
CA ARG A 218 15.95 -4.72 9.52
C ARG A 218 16.63 -6.09 9.38
N GLU A 219 17.06 -6.69 10.50
CA GLU A 219 17.67 -8.03 10.52
C GLU A 219 16.72 -9.08 9.96
N GLN A 220 15.45 -9.09 10.38
CA GLN A 220 14.45 -10.04 9.89
C GLN A 220 14.17 -9.86 8.39
N ILE A 221 14.07 -8.64 7.90
CA ILE A 221 13.92 -8.37 6.46
C ILE A 221 15.14 -8.88 5.67
N LEU A 222 16.35 -8.62 6.15
CA LEU A 222 17.58 -9.10 5.51
C LEU A 222 17.67 -10.62 5.48
N ALA A 223 17.22 -11.28 6.56
CA ALA A 223 17.30 -12.72 6.69
C ALA A 223 16.24 -13.46 5.87
N HIS A 224 15.04 -12.90 5.74
CA HIS A 224 13.89 -13.60 5.17
C HIS A 224 13.45 -13.02 3.82
N TRP A 225 13.15 -11.74 3.73
CA TRP A 225 12.58 -11.16 2.50
C TRP A 225 13.59 -11.07 1.36
N LEU A 226 14.79 -10.52 1.63
CA LEU A 226 15.74 -10.26 0.56
C LEU A 226 16.19 -11.53 -0.17
N PRO A 227 16.49 -12.66 0.50
CA PRO A 227 16.83 -13.90 -0.20
C PRO A 227 15.67 -14.41 -1.08
N ARG A 228 14.43 -14.34 -0.58
CA ARG A 228 13.25 -14.77 -1.33
C ARG A 228 13.01 -13.88 -2.56
N LEU A 229 13.04 -12.56 -2.38
CA LEU A 229 12.89 -11.59 -3.46
C LEU A 229 13.99 -11.74 -4.51
N GLN A 230 15.25 -11.98 -4.11
CA GLN A 230 16.36 -12.23 -5.03
C GLN A 230 16.17 -13.53 -5.83
N ALA A 231 15.69 -14.59 -5.19
CA ALA A 231 15.42 -15.88 -5.83
C ALA A 231 14.23 -15.79 -6.78
N PHE A 232 13.18 -15.05 -6.43
CA PHE A 232 11.97 -14.85 -7.21
C PHE A 232 12.22 -14.03 -8.48
N LYS A 233 13.17 -13.09 -8.47
CA LYS A 233 13.54 -12.22 -9.61
C LYS A 233 12.31 -11.51 -10.18
N PRO A 234 11.65 -10.63 -9.41
CA PRO A 234 10.45 -9.95 -9.86
C PRO A 234 10.70 -9.08 -11.09
N GLN A 235 9.68 -8.89 -11.90
CA GLN A 235 9.68 -7.98 -13.06
C GLN A 235 9.10 -6.60 -12.67
N LEU A 236 8.43 -6.53 -11.52
CA LEU A 236 7.90 -5.33 -10.89
C LEU A 236 7.86 -5.53 -9.37
N ILE A 237 8.16 -4.47 -8.61
CA ILE A 237 7.96 -4.44 -7.16
C ILE A 237 6.83 -3.47 -6.85
N LEU A 238 5.80 -3.97 -6.18
CA LEU A 238 4.72 -3.20 -5.58
C LEU A 238 4.93 -3.11 -4.07
N VAL A 239 4.57 -1.98 -3.48
CA VAL A 239 4.79 -1.75 -2.05
C VAL A 239 3.51 -1.23 -1.41
N SER A 240 2.94 -1.99 -0.49
CA SER A 240 1.98 -1.49 0.49
C SER A 240 2.76 -0.72 1.55
N ALA A 241 2.71 0.60 1.43
CA ALA A 241 3.54 1.51 2.20
C ALA A 241 2.73 2.11 3.35
N GLY A 242 2.68 1.39 4.48
CA GLY A 242 2.16 1.88 5.75
C GLY A 242 3.26 2.50 6.61
N PHE A 243 2.95 3.57 7.29
CA PHE A 243 3.90 4.32 8.12
C PHE A 243 3.53 4.34 9.60
N ASP A 244 2.57 3.51 9.99
CA ASP A 244 2.05 3.34 11.35
C ASP A 244 2.94 2.47 12.26
N GLY A 245 3.98 1.85 11.72
CA GLY A 245 5.08 1.29 12.50
C GLY A 245 6.01 2.35 13.11
N HIS A 246 5.79 3.65 12.81
CA HIS A 246 6.59 4.73 13.38
C HIS A 246 6.32 4.88 14.88
N ARG A 247 7.38 5.09 15.68
CA ARG A 247 7.32 5.17 17.15
C ARG A 247 6.41 6.29 17.70
N GLU A 248 6.04 7.25 16.88
CA GLU A 248 5.11 8.35 17.23
C GLU A 248 3.65 8.01 16.89
N ASP A 249 3.41 6.88 16.23
CA ASP A 249 2.07 6.41 15.88
C ASP A 249 1.51 5.57 17.02
N ASP A 250 0.30 5.87 17.46
CA ASP A 250 -0.34 5.21 18.59
C ASP A 250 -1.23 4.01 18.19
N MET A 251 -1.35 3.73 16.87
CA MET A 251 -2.08 2.57 16.37
C MET A 251 -1.35 1.26 16.62
N ALA A 252 -0.02 1.30 16.85
CA ALA A 252 0.80 0.13 17.15
C ALA A 252 1.99 0.49 18.04
N GLN A 253 2.88 -0.47 18.25
CA GLN A 253 4.00 -0.31 19.19
C GLN A 253 5.37 -0.63 18.59
N PHE A 254 5.52 -0.59 17.27
CA PHE A 254 6.84 -0.65 16.67
C PHE A 254 7.62 0.64 16.98
N LEU A 255 8.93 0.58 16.93
CA LEU A 255 9.81 1.69 17.29
C LEU A 255 10.56 2.23 16.05
N LEU A 256 9.95 2.12 14.85
CA LEU A 256 10.57 2.58 13.63
C LEU A 256 10.65 4.12 13.58
N THR A 257 11.54 4.61 12.75
CA THR A 257 11.77 6.02 12.49
C THR A 257 11.86 6.27 10.99
N GLU A 258 11.96 7.52 10.58
CA GLU A 258 12.13 7.90 9.17
C GLU A 258 13.33 7.20 8.51
N ASP A 259 14.42 6.96 9.27
CA ASP A 259 15.61 6.27 8.76
C ASP A 259 15.32 4.81 8.37
N ASP A 260 14.33 4.18 8.98
CA ASP A 260 13.95 2.81 8.67
C ASP A 260 13.16 2.73 7.36
N TYR A 261 12.29 3.69 7.13
CA TYR A 261 11.55 3.82 5.86
C TYR A 261 12.47 4.22 4.70
N GLN A 262 13.46 5.06 4.95
CA GLN A 262 14.49 5.35 3.95
C GLN A 262 15.33 4.12 3.66
N TRP A 263 15.72 3.36 4.68
CA TRP A 263 16.52 2.14 4.54
C TRP A 263 15.79 1.07 3.72
N ILE A 264 14.52 0.78 4.02
CA ILE A 264 13.77 -0.24 3.24
C ILE A 264 13.61 0.19 1.79
N ALA A 265 13.34 1.47 1.52
CA ALA A 265 13.27 2.00 0.18
C ALA A 265 14.58 1.77 -0.59
N GLN A 266 15.74 1.99 0.04
CA GLN A 266 17.06 1.72 -0.55
C GLN A 266 17.28 0.24 -0.85
N GLN A 267 16.85 -0.68 0.05
CA GLN A 267 16.95 -2.12 -0.21
C GLN A 267 16.08 -2.53 -1.42
N LEU A 268 14.85 -2.03 -1.47
CA LEU A 268 13.94 -2.32 -2.59
C LEU A 268 14.43 -1.70 -3.90
N LYS A 269 15.01 -0.50 -3.85
CA LYS A 269 15.60 0.15 -5.03
C LYS A 269 16.78 -0.65 -5.60
N GLN A 270 17.69 -1.11 -4.74
CA GLN A 270 18.81 -1.97 -5.16
C GLN A 270 18.32 -3.28 -5.81
N LEU A 271 17.28 -3.89 -5.23
CA LEU A 271 16.67 -5.09 -5.79
C LEU A 271 16.00 -4.80 -7.14
N ALA A 272 15.27 -3.69 -7.24
CA ALA A 272 14.59 -3.28 -8.46
C ALA A 272 15.57 -2.97 -9.58
N ASP A 273 16.67 -2.30 -9.30
CA ASP A 273 17.74 -2.03 -10.28
C ASP A 273 18.34 -3.31 -10.85
N LYS A 274 18.45 -4.32 -10.00
CA LYS A 274 19.03 -5.61 -10.39
C LYS A 274 18.08 -6.47 -11.22
N HIS A 275 16.78 -6.48 -10.92
CA HIS A 275 15.84 -7.47 -11.44
C HIS A 275 14.72 -6.89 -12.31
N CYS A 276 14.25 -5.68 -12.03
CA CYS A 276 13.07 -5.10 -12.69
C CYS A 276 13.33 -3.68 -13.24
N GLN A 277 14.57 -3.40 -13.67
CA GLN A 277 14.93 -2.15 -14.34
C GLN A 277 14.57 -0.90 -13.50
N GLY A 278 14.66 -0.99 -12.18
CA GLY A 278 14.36 0.09 -11.26
C GLY A 278 12.87 0.41 -11.08
N ARG A 279 11.97 -0.45 -11.53
CA ARG A 279 10.50 -0.24 -11.49
C ARG A 279 9.93 -0.55 -10.12
N ILE A 280 9.38 0.47 -9.47
CA ILE A 280 8.71 0.36 -8.16
C ILE A 280 7.44 1.20 -8.18
N VAL A 281 6.36 0.63 -7.68
CA VAL A 281 5.12 1.35 -7.36
C VAL A 281 4.83 1.18 -5.88
N ALA A 282 4.71 2.28 -5.15
CA ALA A 282 4.30 2.26 -3.75
C ALA A 282 2.93 2.90 -3.58
N MET A 283 2.09 2.31 -2.74
CA MET A 283 0.75 2.79 -2.43
C MET A 283 0.64 3.05 -0.93
N LEU A 284 0.12 4.21 -0.56
CA LEU A 284 -0.11 4.60 0.83
C LEU A 284 -1.14 3.66 1.47
N GLU A 285 -0.76 3.06 2.59
CA GLU A 285 -1.65 2.31 3.47
C GLU A 285 -1.83 3.08 4.79
N GLY A 286 -1.45 2.53 5.94
CA GLY A 286 -1.52 3.16 7.24
C GLY A 286 -0.52 4.30 7.48
N GLY A 287 -0.56 4.84 8.68
CA GLY A 287 0.21 5.99 9.14
C GLY A 287 -0.70 7.13 9.57
N TYR A 288 -0.84 7.31 10.90
CA TYR A 288 -1.87 8.13 11.52
C TYR A 288 -1.29 9.26 12.38
N ALA A 289 -0.04 9.14 12.81
CA ALA A 289 0.72 10.25 13.38
C ALA A 289 1.13 11.23 12.28
N LEU A 290 0.30 12.24 12.00
CA LEU A 290 0.36 13.10 10.81
C LEU A 290 1.76 13.67 10.54
N SER A 291 2.44 14.17 11.58
CA SER A 291 3.80 14.74 11.43
C SER A 291 4.82 13.67 11.06
N ALA A 292 4.75 12.49 11.69
CA ALA A 292 5.62 11.36 11.40
C ALA A 292 5.34 10.79 10.00
N LEU A 293 4.07 10.68 9.62
CA LEU A 293 3.66 10.23 8.29
C LEU A 293 4.33 11.06 7.18
N GLY A 294 4.19 12.39 7.23
CA GLY A 294 4.79 13.25 6.21
C GLY A 294 6.31 13.09 6.13
N ARG A 295 7.02 13.08 7.30
CA ARG A 295 8.47 12.88 7.35
C ARG A 295 8.89 11.52 6.81
N SER A 296 8.17 10.46 7.17
CA SER A 296 8.45 9.08 6.77
C SER A 296 8.25 8.88 5.27
N VAL A 297 7.18 9.43 4.68
CA VAL A 297 6.97 9.41 3.22
C VAL A 297 8.12 10.11 2.50
N VAL A 298 8.53 11.29 2.96
CA VAL A 298 9.68 12.01 2.35
C VAL A 298 10.96 11.20 2.47
N ALA A 299 11.22 10.55 3.61
CA ALA A 299 12.38 9.69 3.80
C ALA A 299 12.35 8.47 2.87
N PHE A 300 11.19 7.82 2.75
CA PHE A 300 10.98 6.72 1.81
C PHE A 300 11.24 7.15 0.36
N LEU A 301 10.67 8.26 -0.10
CA LEU A 301 10.91 8.79 -1.45
C LEU A 301 12.39 9.10 -1.70
N LYS A 302 13.10 9.66 -0.72
CA LYS A 302 14.57 9.87 -0.81
C LYS A 302 15.34 8.56 -0.93
N GLY A 303 14.87 7.50 -0.30
CA GLY A 303 15.47 6.17 -0.40
C GLY A 303 15.32 5.54 -1.78
N LEU A 304 14.28 5.90 -2.53
CA LEU A 304 14.05 5.42 -3.91
C LEU A 304 14.89 6.18 -4.96
N MET A 305 15.45 7.32 -4.63
CA MET A 305 16.29 8.13 -5.54
C MET A 305 17.72 7.59 -5.63
#